data_418bcb40e68ea80b97591dad9d46126d
#
_entry.id   418bcb40e68ea80b97591dad9d46126d
#
_cell.length_a   1.000
_cell.length_b   1.000
_cell.length_c   1.000
_cell.angle_alpha   90.00
_cell.angle_beta   90.00
_cell.angle_gamma   90.00
#
_symmetry.space_group_name_H-M   'P 1'
#
loop_
_entity.id
_entity.type
_entity.pdbx_description
1 polymer ?
#
loop_
_entity_poly.entity_id
_entity_poly.type
_entity_poly.pdbx_seq_one_letter_code
_entity_poly.pdbx_strand_id
1 'polypeptide(L)'
;MVRMADATFDIVSKVDRMEVDNALHQAQKEIAQRYDFKNVGAEVDWSGEKLLLKANAEERVKAVLEVLESKLIKRGISLRSLDAGEPYPSGKEFRIDANLKQGIAQDDAKKISKLIRDEAPRGVKCQIQGDELRVSSKSRDDLQATMAMLKGSDLDVALQFVNFR
;
A
#
# COMPACT_ATOMS: atom_id res chain seq x y z
N MET A 1 42.65 5.72 11.04
CA MET A 1 41.72 4.72 11.57
C MET A 1 40.57 4.55 10.57
N VAL A 2 40.40 3.35 10.08
CA VAL A 2 39.28 3.07 9.16
C VAL A 2 37.99 2.96 9.98
N ARG A 3 37.05 3.83 9.70
CA ARG A 3 35.75 3.79 10.35
C ARG A 3 34.88 2.76 9.64
N MET A 4 34.43 1.74 10.35
CA MET A 4 33.50 0.78 9.78
C MET A 4 32.15 1.48 9.52
N ALA A 5 31.67 1.36 8.30
CA ALA A 5 30.36 1.88 7.96
C ALA A 5 29.28 1.06 8.66
N ASP A 6 28.26 1.74 9.14
CA ASP A 6 27.09 1.07 9.71
C ASP A 6 26.35 0.29 8.61
N ALA A 7 25.75 -0.82 8.99
CA ALA A 7 24.80 -1.50 8.11
C ALA A 7 23.52 -0.66 8.04
N THR A 8 22.87 -0.64 6.88
CA THR A 8 21.67 0.17 6.64
C THR A 8 20.63 -0.59 5.83
N PHE A 9 19.41 -0.16 5.96
CA PHE A 9 18.36 -0.47 4.99
C PHE A 9 17.42 0.73 4.86
N ASP A 10 16.67 0.77 3.77
CA ASP A 10 15.68 1.82 3.54
C ASP A 10 14.27 1.26 3.73
N ILE A 11 13.42 2.06 4.35
CA ILE A 11 11.98 1.80 4.45
C ILE A 11 11.30 2.66 3.39
N VAL A 12 10.58 2.00 2.50
CA VAL A 12 9.84 2.64 1.41
C VAL A 12 8.41 2.15 1.38
N SER A 13 7.54 2.90 0.72
CA SER A 13 6.18 2.47 0.43
C SER A 13 5.92 2.75 -1.04
N LYS A 14 6.08 1.73 -1.87
CA LYS A 14 5.94 1.84 -3.32
C LYS A 14 4.89 0.87 -3.81
N VAL A 15 4.15 1.31 -4.83
CA VAL A 15 3.16 0.46 -5.51
C VAL A 15 3.66 0.22 -6.93
N ASP A 16 3.76 -1.05 -7.31
CA ASP A 16 4.11 -1.42 -8.67
C ASP A 16 2.87 -1.27 -9.56
N ARG A 17 2.88 -0.24 -10.40
CA ARG A 17 1.75 0.07 -11.28
C ARG A 17 1.46 -1.06 -12.27
N MET A 18 2.46 -1.80 -12.72
CA MET A 18 2.25 -2.95 -13.61
C MET A 18 1.46 -4.05 -12.91
N GLU A 19 1.76 -4.30 -11.63
CA GLU A 19 1.02 -5.30 -10.86
C GLU A 19 -0.41 -4.82 -10.57
N VAL A 20 -0.62 -3.53 -10.35
CA VAL A 20 -1.97 -2.96 -10.23
C VAL A 20 -2.73 -3.16 -11.54
N ASP A 21 -2.09 -2.89 -12.67
CA ASP A 21 -2.71 -3.07 -14.00
C ASP A 21 -3.07 -4.53 -14.25
N ASN A 22 -2.21 -5.47 -13.88
CA ASN A 22 -2.51 -6.90 -13.97
C ASN A 22 -3.71 -7.28 -13.09
N ALA A 23 -3.76 -6.77 -11.87
CA ALA A 23 -4.88 -6.98 -10.96
C ALA A 23 -6.17 -6.40 -11.54
N LEU A 24 -6.09 -5.21 -12.12
CA LEU A 24 -7.22 -4.53 -12.77
C LEU A 24 -7.79 -5.38 -13.91
N HIS A 25 -6.93 -5.89 -14.79
CA HIS A 25 -7.37 -6.73 -15.90
C HIS A 25 -8.07 -8.01 -15.40
N GLN A 26 -7.54 -8.63 -14.36
CA GLN A 26 -8.17 -9.81 -13.75
C GLN A 26 -9.52 -9.46 -13.12
N ALA A 27 -9.61 -8.30 -12.46
CA ALA A 27 -10.87 -7.83 -11.89
C ALA A 27 -11.91 -7.56 -12.98
N GLN A 28 -11.51 -6.90 -14.07
CA GLN A 28 -12.39 -6.64 -15.21
C GLN A 28 -12.91 -7.95 -15.82
N LYS A 29 -12.05 -8.94 -15.94
CA LYS A 29 -12.42 -10.25 -16.47
C LYS A 29 -13.43 -10.96 -15.57
N GLU A 30 -13.21 -10.97 -14.26
CA GLU A 30 -14.15 -11.59 -13.32
C GLU A 30 -15.51 -10.87 -13.32
N ILE A 31 -15.51 -9.54 -13.31
CA ILE A 31 -16.73 -8.73 -13.34
C ILE A 31 -17.55 -9.04 -14.60
N ALA A 32 -16.87 -9.16 -15.75
CA ALA A 32 -17.54 -9.47 -17.01
C ALA A 32 -18.15 -10.88 -17.04
N GLN A 33 -17.62 -11.81 -16.25
CA GLN A 33 -18.05 -13.20 -16.23
C GLN A 33 -19.06 -13.52 -15.13
N ARG A 34 -19.13 -12.72 -14.07
CA ARG A 34 -19.99 -13.00 -12.92
C ARG A 34 -21.43 -12.63 -13.21
N TYR A 35 -22.32 -13.55 -12.91
CA TYR A 35 -23.75 -13.37 -13.12
C TYR A 35 -24.33 -12.23 -12.32
N ASP A 36 -23.87 -12.03 -11.07
CA ASP A 36 -24.36 -10.96 -10.18
C ASP A 36 -23.99 -9.54 -10.64
N PHE A 37 -23.05 -9.42 -11.59
CA PHE A 37 -22.68 -8.14 -12.20
C PHE A 37 -23.33 -7.92 -13.56
N LYS A 38 -24.17 -8.82 -14.00
CA LYS A 38 -24.82 -8.69 -15.31
C LYS A 38 -25.86 -7.58 -15.28
N ASN A 39 -25.79 -6.68 -16.25
CA ASN A 39 -26.74 -5.56 -16.44
C ASN A 39 -26.81 -4.58 -15.26
N VAL A 40 -25.77 -4.49 -14.45
CA VAL A 40 -25.70 -3.53 -13.33
C VAL A 40 -24.72 -2.39 -13.57
N GLY A 41 -24.14 -2.31 -14.77
CA GLY A 41 -23.17 -1.28 -15.11
C GLY A 41 -21.88 -1.37 -14.31
N ALA A 42 -21.52 -2.58 -13.85
CA ALA A 42 -20.30 -2.80 -13.06
C ALA A 42 -19.07 -2.60 -13.91
N GLU A 43 -18.21 -1.66 -13.52
CA GLU A 43 -16.99 -1.32 -14.22
C GLU A 43 -15.91 -0.91 -13.24
N VAL A 44 -14.65 -1.19 -13.60
CA VAL A 44 -13.47 -0.66 -12.94
C VAL A 44 -12.42 -0.39 -14.00
N ASP A 45 -11.82 0.80 -13.95
CA ASP A 45 -10.78 1.18 -14.88
C ASP A 45 -9.96 2.35 -14.32
N TRP A 46 -8.85 2.63 -14.97
CA TRP A 46 -8.06 3.81 -14.66
C TRP A 46 -8.84 5.08 -14.99
N SER A 47 -8.71 6.07 -14.15
CA SER A 47 -9.17 7.43 -14.38
C SER A 47 -8.03 8.36 -13.97
N GLY A 48 -7.15 8.70 -14.93
CA GLY A 48 -5.89 9.33 -14.61
C GLY A 48 -4.98 8.40 -13.82
N GLU A 49 -4.56 8.82 -12.65
CA GLU A 49 -3.68 8.02 -11.78
C GLU A 49 -4.44 7.21 -10.71
N LYS A 50 -5.76 7.32 -10.66
CA LYS A 50 -6.60 6.57 -9.74
C LYS A 50 -7.43 5.54 -10.48
N LEU A 51 -8.06 4.64 -9.72
CA LEU A 51 -9.02 3.68 -10.22
C LEU A 51 -10.44 4.21 -9.93
N LEU A 52 -11.30 4.13 -10.93
CA LEU A 52 -12.71 4.51 -10.79
C LEU A 52 -13.57 3.26 -10.92
N LEU A 53 -14.41 3.03 -9.92
CA LEU A 53 -15.33 1.92 -9.85
C LEU A 53 -16.75 2.46 -10.02
N LYS A 54 -17.57 1.74 -10.78
CA LYS A 54 -18.95 2.15 -11.06
C LYS A 54 -19.89 0.95 -10.99
N ALA A 55 -21.12 1.21 -10.56
CA ALA A 55 -22.23 0.29 -10.68
C ALA A 55 -23.54 1.07 -10.50
N ASN A 56 -24.69 0.40 -10.67
CA ASN A 56 -25.98 1.07 -10.58
C ASN A 56 -26.54 1.15 -9.17
N ALA A 57 -25.83 0.60 -8.17
CA ALA A 57 -26.27 0.61 -6.78
C ALA A 57 -25.03 0.62 -5.86
N GLU A 58 -25.24 1.14 -4.64
CA GLU A 58 -24.16 1.24 -3.66
C GLU A 58 -23.55 -0.11 -3.31
N GLU A 59 -24.37 -1.12 -3.03
CA GLU A 59 -23.90 -2.47 -2.71
C GLU A 59 -23.20 -3.13 -3.90
N ARG A 60 -23.55 -2.77 -5.11
CA ARG A 60 -22.92 -3.32 -6.32
C ARG A 60 -21.53 -2.73 -6.55
N VAL A 61 -21.36 -1.42 -6.35
CA VAL A 61 -20.04 -0.79 -6.50
C VAL A 61 -19.10 -1.24 -5.39
N LYS A 62 -19.62 -1.51 -4.20
CA LYS A 62 -18.82 -2.12 -3.11
C LYS A 62 -18.38 -3.54 -3.48
N ALA A 63 -19.23 -4.31 -4.14
CA ALA A 63 -18.87 -5.64 -4.63
C ALA A 63 -17.78 -5.57 -5.71
N VAL A 64 -17.81 -4.57 -6.58
CA VAL A 64 -16.73 -4.31 -7.55
C VAL A 64 -15.41 -4.06 -6.83
N LEU A 65 -15.44 -3.26 -5.77
CA LEU A 65 -14.26 -2.98 -4.94
C LEU A 65 -13.70 -4.27 -4.34
N GLU A 66 -14.55 -5.15 -3.82
CA GLU A 66 -14.10 -6.43 -3.23
C GLU A 66 -13.39 -7.30 -4.27
N VAL A 67 -13.88 -7.34 -5.51
CA VAL A 67 -13.21 -8.08 -6.59
C VAL A 67 -11.82 -7.48 -6.85
N LEU A 68 -11.74 -6.16 -6.97
CA LEU A 68 -10.47 -5.46 -7.19
C LEU A 68 -9.49 -5.75 -6.06
N GLU A 69 -9.94 -5.63 -4.81
CA GLU A 69 -9.11 -5.89 -3.63
C GLU A 69 -8.56 -7.31 -3.61
N SER A 70 -9.38 -8.30 -3.95
CA SER A 70 -8.94 -9.69 -3.98
C SER A 70 -7.85 -9.93 -5.03
N LYS A 71 -7.95 -9.25 -6.18
CA LYS A 71 -6.95 -9.36 -7.24
C LYS A 71 -5.65 -8.63 -6.88
N LEU A 72 -5.75 -7.50 -6.20
CA LEU A 72 -4.57 -6.79 -5.69
C LEU A 72 -3.79 -7.65 -4.70
N ILE A 73 -4.48 -8.29 -3.76
CA ILE A 73 -3.86 -9.19 -2.78
C ILE A 73 -3.14 -10.34 -3.49
N LYS A 74 -3.77 -10.96 -4.48
CA LYS A 74 -3.18 -12.06 -5.26
C LYS A 74 -1.93 -11.64 -6.01
N ARG A 75 -1.81 -10.36 -6.37
CA ARG A 75 -0.63 -9.82 -7.04
C ARG A 75 0.40 -9.26 -6.07
N GLY A 76 0.24 -9.50 -4.78
CA GLY A 76 1.20 -9.09 -3.76
C GLY A 76 1.10 -7.63 -3.35
N ILE A 77 0.02 -6.95 -3.70
CA ILE A 77 -0.18 -5.54 -3.33
C ILE A 77 -0.99 -5.49 -2.04
N SER A 78 -0.45 -4.79 -1.03
CA SER A 78 -1.14 -4.58 0.23
C SER A 78 -2.33 -3.64 0.05
N LEU A 79 -3.45 -3.95 0.69
CA LEU A 79 -4.62 -3.06 0.70
C LEU A 79 -4.35 -1.75 1.44
N ARG A 80 -3.29 -1.69 2.24
CA ARG A 80 -2.85 -0.42 2.86
C ARG A 80 -2.31 0.57 1.83
N SER A 81 -1.97 0.10 0.62
CA SER A 81 -1.56 0.95 -0.49
C SER A 81 -2.75 1.48 -1.30
N LEU A 82 -3.97 1.02 -0.99
CA LEU A 82 -5.17 1.47 -1.67
C LEU A 82 -6.00 2.34 -0.72
N ASP A 83 -6.30 3.55 -1.17
CA ASP A 83 -7.18 4.48 -0.46
C ASP A 83 -8.49 4.58 -1.23
N ALA A 84 -9.41 3.67 -0.93
CA ALA A 84 -10.75 3.66 -1.53
C ALA A 84 -11.66 4.57 -0.72
N GLY A 85 -12.27 5.54 -1.41
CA GLY A 85 -13.25 6.43 -0.81
C GLY A 85 -14.58 5.72 -0.56
N GLU A 86 -15.51 6.46 0.00
CA GLU A 86 -16.88 5.98 0.18
C GLU A 86 -17.64 6.04 -1.15
N PRO A 87 -18.65 5.17 -1.35
CA PRO A 87 -19.49 5.27 -2.54
C PRO A 87 -20.24 6.61 -2.56
N TYR A 88 -20.32 7.22 -3.73
CA TYR A 88 -21.08 8.44 -3.93
C TYR A 88 -21.95 8.32 -5.18
N PRO A 89 -23.13 8.95 -5.18
CA PRO A 89 -24.01 8.95 -6.35
C PRO A 89 -23.47 9.87 -7.44
N SER A 90 -23.63 9.45 -8.70
CA SER A 90 -23.27 10.25 -9.87
C SER A 90 -24.29 9.94 -10.96
N GLY A 91 -25.34 10.78 -11.10
CA GLY A 91 -26.45 10.47 -11.97
C GLY A 91 -27.20 9.23 -11.51
N LYS A 92 -27.29 8.24 -12.38
CA LYS A 92 -27.93 6.94 -12.08
C LYS A 92 -26.94 5.89 -11.59
N GLU A 93 -25.69 6.29 -11.36
CA GLU A 93 -24.62 5.41 -10.95
C GLU A 93 -24.20 5.68 -9.51
N PHE A 94 -23.54 4.71 -8.91
CA PHE A 94 -22.71 4.90 -7.73
C PHE A 94 -21.26 4.67 -8.11
N ARG A 95 -20.36 5.50 -7.58
CA ARG A 95 -18.94 5.48 -7.89
C ARG A 95 -18.11 5.39 -6.62
N ILE A 96 -16.93 4.76 -6.76
CA ILE A 96 -15.88 4.79 -5.76
C ILE A 96 -14.60 5.24 -6.45
N ASP A 97 -13.92 6.24 -5.87
CA ASP A 97 -12.58 6.64 -6.28
C ASP A 97 -11.58 5.89 -5.40
N ALA A 98 -10.67 5.16 -6.02
CA ALA A 98 -9.63 4.43 -5.31
C ALA A 98 -8.27 4.97 -5.72
N ASN A 99 -7.58 5.61 -4.77
CA ASN A 99 -6.26 6.19 -5.00
C ASN A 99 -5.19 5.21 -4.54
N LEU A 100 -4.04 5.24 -5.22
CA LEU A 100 -2.87 4.47 -4.84
C LEU A 100 -1.96 5.35 -3.98
N LYS A 101 -1.55 4.83 -2.83
CA LYS A 101 -0.64 5.55 -1.93
C LYS A 101 0.79 5.25 -2.33
N GLN A 102 1.56 6.28 -2.67
CA GLN A 102 2.96 6.20 -3.03
C GLN A 102 3.78 7.02 -2.03
N GLY A 103 4.86 6.42 -1.54
CA GLY A 103 5.73 7.07 -0.57
C GLY A 103 5.17 7.01 0.84
N ILE A 104 5.98 7.45 1.81
CA ILE A 104 5.60 7.52 3.21
C ILE A 104 5.34 8.99 3.56
N ALA A 105 4.11 9.30 3.98
CA ALA A 105 3.74 10.64 4.38
C ALA A 105 4.47 11.04 5.66
N GLN A 106 4.63 12.36 5.87
CA GLN A 106 5.41 12.88 7.00
C GLN A 106 4.90 12.42 8.36
N ASP A 107 3.61 12.37 8.57
CA ASP A 107 3.03 11.90 9.83
C ASP A 107 3.29 10.41 10.06
N ASP A 108 3.21 9.58 9.02
CA ASP A 108 3.57 8.16 9.11
C ASP A 108 5.07 7.98 9.35
N ALA A 109 5.90 8.77 8.68
CA ALA A 109 7.35 8.75 8.88
C ALA A 109 7.71 9.07 10.33
N LYS A 110 7.05 10.05 10.93
CA LYS A 110 7.25 10.41 12.33
C LYS A 110 6.83 9.28 13.27
N LYS A 111 5.72 8.60 12.99
CA LYS A 111 5.27 7.44 13.77
C LYS A 111 6.28 6.29 13.70
N ILE A 112 6.79 6.00 12.52
CA ILE A 112 7.79 4.95 12.32
C ILE A 112 9.07 5.30 13.06
N SER A 113 9.55 6.53 12.92
CA SER A 113 10.75 7.01 13.61
C SER A 113 10.60 6.91 15.14
N LYS A 114 9.44 7.26 15.66
CA LYS A 114 9.14 7.14 17.10
C LYS A 114 9.12 5.68 17.55
N LEU A 115 8.51 4.78 16.78
CA LEU A 115 8.50 3.36 17.10
C LEU A 115 9.92 2.79 17.17
N ILE A 116 10.77 3.17 16.23
CA ILE A 116 12.16 2.73 16.22
C ILE A 116 12.89 3.24 17.44
N ARG A 117 12.72 4.51 17.77
CA ARG A 117 13.36 5.12 18.96
C ARG A 117 12.90 4.45 20.27
N ASP A 118 11.62 4.12 20.39
CA ASP A 118 11.03 3.61 21.62
C ASP A 118 11.17 2.10 21.78
N GLU A 119 11.12 1.34 20.67
CA GLU A 119 10.97 -0.12 20.71
C GLU A 119 12.11 -0.90 20.04
N ALA A 120 12.92 -0.27 19.19
CA ALA A 120 14.05 -0.92 18.57
C ALA A 120 15.23 -1.06 19.52
N PRO A 121 16.18 -1.99 19.26
CA PRO A 121 17.39 -2.09 20.08
C PRO A 121 18.16 -0.78 20.13
N ARG A 122 18.89 -0.56 21.21
CA ARG A 122 19.75 0.62 21.36
C ARG A 122 20.80 0.66 20.24
N GLY A 123 21.08 1.87 19.75
CA GLY A 123 22.05 2.07 18.68
C GLY A 123 21.44 2.01 17.29
N VAL A 124 20.19 1.63 17.15
CA VAL A 124 19.48 1.73 15.88
C VAL A 124 19.04 3.18 15.69
N LYS A 125 19.42 3.75 14.55
CA LYS A 125 19.12 5.14 14.19
C LYS A 125 18.20 5.15 12.98
N CYS A 126 17.31 6.13 12.96
CA CYS A 126 16.39 6.33 11.84
C CYS A 126 16.47 7.78 11.35
N GLN A 127 16.57 7.94 10.05
CA GLN A 127 16.61 9.24 9.40
C GLN A 127 15.53 9.31 8.34
N ILE A 128 14.69 10.35 8.40
CA ILE A 128 13.67 10.60 7.39
C ILE A 128 14.33 11.26 6.19
N GLN A 129 14.14 10.68 5.01
CA GLN A 129 14.70 11.18 3.74
C GLN A 129 13.58 11.31 2.71
N GLY A 130 12.98 12.51 2.62
CA GLY A 130 11.85 12.75 1.74
C GLY A 130 10.64 11.87 2.11
N ASP A 131 10.24 10.98 1.23
CA ASP A 131 9.14 10.03 1.44
C ASP A 131 9.61 8.63 1.83
N GLU A 132 10.86 8.50 2.26
CA GLU A 132 11.49 7.26 2.69
C GLU A 132 12.16 7.45 4.05
N LEU A 133 12.54 6.35 4.69
CA LEU A 133 13.36 6.40 5.90
C LEU A 133 14.58 5.51 5.72
N ARG A 134 15.71 5.95 6.27
CA ARG A 134 16.92 5.14 6.34
C ARG A 134 17.19 4.73 7.78
N VAL A 135 17.38 3.43 7.97
CA VAL A 135 17.68 2.85 9.28
C VAL A 135 19.11 2.33 9.26
N SER A 136 19.86 2.65 10.30
CA SER A 136 21.26 2.26 10.42
C SER A 136 21.58 1.71 11.79
N SER A 137 22.55 0.78 11.85
CA SER A 137 23.06 0.22 13.09
C SER A 137 24.40 -0.43 12.81
N LYS A 138 25.24 -0.50 13.85
CA LYS A 138 26.48 -1.29 13.80
C LYS A 138 26.20 -2.79 13.81
N SER A 139 25.04 -3.19 14.27
CA SER A 139 24.62 -4.59 14.40
C SER A 139 23.55 -4.94 13.35
N ARG A 140 23.88 -5.90 12.48
CA ARG A 140 22.89 -6.42 11.51
C ARG A 140 21.75 -7.15 12.20
N ASP A 141 22.02 -7.81 13.33
CA ASP A 141 21.00 -8.49 14.11
C ASP A 141 19.97 -7.49 14.67
N ASP A 142 20.45 -6.31 15.08
CA ASP A 142 19.57 -5.24 15.55
C ASP A 142 18.70 -4.68 14.41
N LEU A 143 19.23 -4.63 13.18
CA LEU A 143 18.45 -4.25 12.00
C LEU A 143 17.37 -5.29 11.71
N GLN A 144 17.68 -6.58 11.81
CA GLN A 144 16.70 -7.65 11.62
C GLN A 144 15.60 -7.57 12.67
N ALA A 145 15.96 -7.33 13.93
CA ALA A 145 15.00 -7.16 15.01
C ALA A 145 14.09 -5.95 14.76
N THR A 146 14.65 -4.86 14.25
CA THR A 146 13.88 -3.66 13.90
C THR A 146 12.87 -3.94 12.79
N MET A 147 13.27 -4.65 11.74
CA MET A 147 12.37 -5.06 10.66
C MET A 147 11.23 -5.93 11.18
N ALA A 148 11.55 -6.92 12.02
CA ALA A 148 10.53 -7.80 12.61
C ALA A 148 9.53 -7.01 13.46
N MET A 149 10.02 -6.06 14.24
CA MET A 149 9.17 -5.18 15.06
C MET A 149 8.23 -4.36 14.18
N LEU A 150 8.74 -3.76 13.10
CA LEU A 150 7.93 -2.95 12.18
C LEU A 150 6.89 -3.80 11.43
N LYS A 151 7.25 -5.00 11.02
CA LYS A 151 6.30 -5.93 10.36
C LYS A 151 5.15 -6.32 11.28
N GLY A 152 5.41 -6.42 12.58
CA GLY A 152 4.39 -6.73 13.58
C GLY A 152 3.60 -5.53 14.08
N SER A 153 3.93 -4.32 13.65
CA SER A 153 3.28 -3.08 14.10
C SER A 153 2.00 -2.81 13.31
N ASP A 154 1.04 -2.19 13.99
CA ASP A 154 -0.22 -1.78 13.38
C ASP A 154 -0.08 -0.39 12.76
N LEU A 155 0.55 -0.34 11.59
CA LEU A 155 0.76 0.88 10.83
C LEU A 155 -0.19 0.91 9.63
N ASP A 156 -0.71 2.09 9.34
CA ASP A 156 -1.68 2.32 8.26
C ASP A 156 -1.01 2.56 6.90
N VAL A 157 0.20 2.08 6.75
CA VAL A 157 1.01 2.25 5.53
C VAL A 157 1.72 0.93 5.23
N ALA A 158 1.76 0.57 3.96
CA ALA A 158 2.49 -0.62 3.51
C ALA A 158 3.99 -0.30 3.49
N LEU A 159 4.79 -1.11 4.15
CA LEU A 159 6.24 -0.91 4.22
C LEU A 159 6.97 -1.99 3.42
N GLN A 160 7.98 -1.57 2.69
CA GLN A 160 8.97 -2.46 2.08
C GLN A 160 10.35 -2.09 2.59
N PHE A 161 11.19 -3.10 2.80
CA PHE A 161 12.56 -2.92 3.28
C PHE A 161 13.50 -3.27 2.13
N VAL A 162 14.30 -2.30 1.72
CA VAL A 162 15.13 -2.41 0.52
C VAL A 162 16.52 -1.81 0.76
N ASN A 163 17.39 -1.92 -0.24
CA ASN A 163 18.71 -1.30 -0.25
C ASN A 163 19.58 -1.70 0.97
N PHE A 164 19.61 -2.97 1.26
CA PHE A 164 20.46 -3.51 2.35
C PHE A 164 21.93 -3.29 2.02
N ARG A 165 22.67 -2.72 2.97
CA ARG A 165 24.11 -2.43 2.80
C ARG A 165 24.93 -2.78 4.03
#